data_2c925ca7077181312948dc231b189cd3
#
_entry.id   2c925ca7077181312948dc231b189cd3
#
_cell.length_a   1.000
_cell.length_b   1.000
_cell.length_c   1.000
_cell.angle_alpha   90.00
_cell.angle_beta   90.00
_cell.angle_gamma   90.00
#
_symmetry.space_group_name_H-M   'P 1'
#
loop_
_entity.id
_entity.type
_entity.pdbx_description
1 polymer ?
#
loop_
_entity_poly.entity_id
_entity_poly.type
_entity_poly.pdbx_seq_one_letter_code
_entity_poly.pdbx_strand_id
1 'polypeptide(L)'
;LAPSVFTPMRAVALIAVILLSVLGFARPATAHPHVFIDNTVDFVFEGGKITGFRLTWVFDDVFSDELLSDFDANHDKNFDAAESKKIAATIWPNMKPFHYFTYVWVDKKDLGLILPTDFKASAAKGIVTFDFLVPLPKPVDPKTQSLAVEVYDHEFYVEVDLHKTEPVRFSKMENVSCTPHIRDDTSRAYFGGYVNPQEITLACK
;
A
#
# COMPACT_ATOMS: atom_id res chain seq x y z
N LEU A 1 68.43 9.28 -27.04
CA LEU A 1 67.17 8.99 -26.35
C LEU A 1 66.02 9.19 -27.34
N ALA A 2 65.47 8.09 -27.87
CA ALA A 2 64.32 8.13 -28.78
C ALA A 2 63.02 8.31 -27.99
N PRO A 3 62.07 9.17 -28.41
CA PRO A 3 60.80 9.29 -27.76
C PRO A 3 59.93 8.04 -28.07
N SER A 4 59.41 7.41 -27.04
CA SER A 4 58.45 6.30 -27.14
C SER A 4 57.13 6.82 -27.71
N VAL A 5 56.85 6.54 -29.00
CA VAL A 5 55.57 6.86 -29.65
C VAL A 5 54.53 5.93 -29.07
N PHE A 6 53.72 6.42 -28.14
CA PHE A 6 52.52 5.71 -27.68
C PHE A 6 51.56 5.55 -28.86
N THR A 7 51.43 4.34 -29.39
CA THR A 7 50.56 4.07 -30.52
C THR A 7 49.10 4.33 -30.11
N PRO A 8 48.30 5.10 -30.88
CA PRO A 8 46.90 5.47 -30.53
C PRO A 8 46.01 4.25 -30.32
N MET A 9 46.34 3.10 -30.92
CA MET A 9 45.61 1.82 -30.71
C MET A 9 45.66 1.33 -29.26
N ARG A 10 46.77 1.54 -28.52
CA ARG A 10 46.88 1.10 -27.11
C ARG A 10 46.02 1.98 -26.20
N ALA A 11 45.91 3.28 -26.49
CA ALA A 11 45.06 4.20 -25.75
C ALA A 11 43.58 3.88 -25.96
N VAL A 12 43.18 3.60 -27.21
CA VAL A 12 41.77 3.19 -27.51
C VAL A 12 41.40 1.85 -26.85
N ALA A 13 42.30 0.86 -26.84
CA ALA A 13 42.08 -0.41 -26.18
C ALA A 13 41.92 -0.26 -24.64
N LEU A 14 42.74 0.59 -24.01
CA LEU A 14 42.65 0.89 -22.58
C LEU A 14 41.31 1.61 -22.22
N ILE A 15 40.88 2.56 -23.02
CA ILE A 15 39.60 3.26 -22.84
C ILE A 15 38.42 2.28 -23.01
N ALA A 16 38.48 1.39 -24.00
CA ALA A 16 37.45 0.38 -24.22
C ALA A 16 37.34 -0.58 -23.04
N VAL A 17 38.43 -1.04 -22.47
CA VAL A 17 38.47 -1.93 -21.29
C VAL A 17 37.92 -1.21 -20.04
N ILE A 18 38.24 0.06 -19.84
CA ILE A 18 37.69 0.85 -18.72
C ILE A 18 36.19 1.06 -18.88
N LEU A 19 35.71 1.38 -20.08
CA LEU A 19 34.26 1.51 -20.36
C LEU A 19 33.51 0.21 -20.15
N LEU A 20 34.07 -0.93 -20.61
CA LEU A 20 33.43 -2.25 -20.38
C LEU A 20 33.41 -2.63 -18.89
N SER A 21 34.43 -2.29 -18.12
CA SER A 21 34.48 -2.57 -16.69
C SER A 21 33.46 -1.74 -15.90
N VAL A 22 33.23 -0.48 -16.29
CA VAL A 22 32.21 0.38 -15.66
C VAL A 22 30.79 -0.10 -15.96
N LEU A 23 30.52 -0.58 -17.18
CA LEU A 23 29.22 -1.15 -17.56
C LEU A 23 28.92 -2.47 -16.85
N GLY A 24 29.93 -3.27 -16.49
CA GLY A 24 29.78 -4.54 -15.78
C GLY A 24 29.41 -4.41 -14.30
N PHE A 25 29.51 -3.21 -13.70
CA PHE A 25 29.18 -2.95 -12.29
C PHE A 25 27.87 -2.18 -12.09
N ALA A 26 27.15 -1.83 -13.16
CA ALA A 26 25.81 -1.23 -13.05
C ALA A 26 24.83 -2.27 -12.46
N ARG A 27 24.70 -2.30 -11.14
CA ARG A 27 23.62 -3.03 -10.49
C ARG A 27 22.33 -2.24 -10.76
N PRO A 28 21.19 -2.91 -11.07
CA PRO A 28 19.91 -2.23 -11.08
C PRO A 28 19.70 -1.64 -9.68
N ALA A 29 19.59 -0.32 -9.60
CA ALA A 29 19.15 0.34 -8.39
C ALA A 29 17.65 0.04 -8.28
N THR A 30 17.25 -0.74 -7.29
CA THR A 30 15.84 -0.85 -6.91
C THR A 30 15.45 0.47 -6.25
N ALA A 31 14.69 1.30 -6.98
CA ALA A 31 14.24 2.61 -6.53
C ALA A 31 12.87 2.57 -5.83
N HIS A 32 12.37 1.42 -5.46
CA HIS A 32 11.08 1.19 -4.80
C HIS A 32 11.26 0.46 -3.48
N PRO A 33 10.36 0.71 -2.50
CA PRO A 33 9.23 1.66 -2.48
C PRO A 33 9.66 3.10 -2.12
N HIS A 34 8.76 4.08 -2.39
CA HIS A 34 8.96 5.50 -2.07
C HIS A 34 8.07 5.99 -0.93
N VAL A 35 6.98 5.30 -0.65
CA VAL A 35 6.01 5.59 0.41
C VAL A 35 5.79 4.32 1.22
N PHE A 36 5.71 4.46 2.54
CA PHE A 36 5.43 3.37 3.45
C PHE A 36 4.15 3.64 4.22
N ILE A 37 3.27 2.63 4.23
CA ILE A 37 1.99 2.66 4.95
C ILE A 37 1.97 1.53 5.97
N ASP A 38 1.73 1.88 7.23
CA ASP A 38 1.35 0.94 8.29
C ASP A 38 -0.18 0.86 8.33
N ASN A 39 -0.75 -0.31 7.95
CA ASN A 39 -2.17 -0.50 7.69
C ASN A 39 -2.84 -1.37 8.74
N THR A 40 -3.98 -0.92 9.27
CA THR A 40 -4.90 -1.73 10.07
C THR A 40 -6.21 -1.93 9.32
N VAL A 41 -6.74 -3.16 9.33
CA VAL A 41 -8.02 -3.53 8.72
C VAL A 41 -9.04 -3.80 9.82
N ASP A 42 -10.06 -2.94 9.96
CA ASP A 42 -11.16 -3.12 10.90
C ASP A 42 -12.42 -3.62 10.19
N PHE A 43 -12.76 -4.89 10.37
CA PHE A 43 -13.98 -5.48 9.80
C PHE A 43 -15.23 -4.96 10.53
N VAL A 44 -16.12 -4.31 9.78
CA VAL A 44 -17.35 -3.70 10.30
C VAL A 44 -18.50 -4.68 10.17
N PHE A 45 -19.12 -5.00 11.30
CA PHE A 45 -20.26 -5.92 11.37
C PHE A 45 -21.58 -5.18 11.54
N GLU A 46 -22.65 -5.76 11.00
CA GLU A 46 -24.03 -5.37 11.24
C GLU A 46 -24.90 -6.63 11.20
N GLY A 47 -25.62 -6.91 12.29
CA GLY A 47 -26.46 -8.10 12.42
C GLY A 47 -25.70 -9.42 12.24
N GLY A 48 -24.45 -9.50 12.68
CA GLY A 48 -23.57 -10.67 12.56
C GLY A 48 -22.95 -10.89 11.18
N LYS A 49 -23.19 -9.98 10.22
CA LYS A 49 -22.61 -10.01 8.87
C LYS A 49 -21.59 -8.90 8.69
N ILE A 50 -20.61 -9.12 7.85
CA ILE A 50 -19.61 -8.11 7.49
C ILE A 50 -20.19 -7.23 6.38
N THR A 51 -20.30 -5.93 6.64
CA THR A 51 -20.83 -4.93 5.70
C THR A 51 -19.75 -4.13 4.99
N GLY A 52 -18.52 -4.21 5.49
CA GLY A 52 -17.36 -3.52 4.94
C GLY A 52 -16.17 -3.67 5.88
N PHE A 53 -15.12 -2.95 5.58
CA PHE A 53 -13.99 -2.81 6.49
C PHE A 53 -13.44 -1.38 6.41
N ARG A 54 -12.95 -0.90 7.53
CA ARG A 54 -12.31 0.39 7.63
C ARG A 54 -10.80 0.18 7.58
N LEU A 55 -10.13 0.93 6.72
CA LEU A 55 -8.70 0.96 6.64
C LEU A 55 -8.16 2.18 7.37
N THR A 56 -7.17 1.95 8.22
CA THR A 56 -6.40 3.01 8.86
C THR A 56 -4.98 2.94 8.30
N TRP A 57 -4.58 3.94 7.53
CA TRP A 57 -3.26 4.07 6.93
C TRP A 57 -2.44 5.11 7.67
N VAL A 58 -1.37 4.69 8.30
CA VAL A 58 -0.39 5.58 8.94
C VAL A 58 0.81 5.68 8.03
N PHE A 59 1.11 6.89 7.56
CA PHE A 59 2.19 7.12 6.62
C PHE A 59 3.53 7.31 7.33
N ASP A 60 4.62 7.06 6.59
CA ASP A 60 5.96 7.42 7.03
C ASP A 60 6.12 8.95 7.21
N ASP A 61 7.21 9.36 7.84
CA ASP A 61 7.47 10.75 8.18
C ASP A 61 7.69 11.64 6.93
N VAL A 62 8.39 11.11 5.91
CA VAL A 62 8.70 11.86 4.70
C VAL A 62 7.44 12.17 3.90
N PHE A 63 6.60 11.16 3.67
CA PHE A 63 5.35 11.36 2.94
C PHE A 63 4.31 12.13 3.77
N SER A 64 4.34 12.00 5.09
CA SER A 64 3.52 12.81 6.00
C SER A 64 3.85 14.30 5.89
N ASP A 65 5.13 14.66 5.83
CA ASP A 65 5.58 16.04 5.65
C ASP A 65 5.12 16.60 4.29
N GLU A 66 5.17 15.80 3.22
CA GLU A 66 4.67 16.18 1.90
C GLU A 66 3.15 16.44 1.91
N LEU A 67 2.37 15.55 2.52
CA LEU A 67 0.92 15.72 2.65
C LEU A 67 0.55 16.97 3.46
N LEU A 68 1.25 17.24 4.56
CA LEU A 68 1.05 18.46 5.34
C LEU A 68 1.42 19.71 4.54
N SER A 69 2.53 19.68 3.79
CA SER A 69 2.94 20.81 2.94
C SER A 69 1.90 21.13 1.87
N ASP A 70 1.26 20.13 1.28
CA ASP A 70 0.37 20.31 0.14
C ASP A 70 -1.08 20.60 0.53
N PHE A 71 -1.54 20.14 1.70
CA PHE A 71 -2.95 20.12 2.05
C PHE A 71 -3.32 20.83 3.35
N ASP A 72 -2.38 21.09 4.27
CA ASP A 72 -2.61 21.88 5.49
C ASP A 72 -2.63 23.37 5.17
N ALA A 73 -3.78 23.84 4.73
CA ALA A 73 -3.94 25.22 4.24
C ALA A 73 -3.93 26.25 5.36
N ASN A 74 -4.35 25.87 6.57
CA ASN A 74 -4.42 26.74 7.73
C ASN A 74 -3.14 26.70 8.59
N HIS A 75 -2.22 25.77 8.27
CA HIS A 75 -0.93 25.57 8.94
C HIS A 75 -1.05 25.22 10.44
N ASP A 76 -2.10 24.49 10.83
CA ASP A 76 -2.30 24.02 12.21
C ASP A 76 -1.68 22.65 12.49
N LYS A 77 -1.03 22.06 11.48
CA LYS A 77 -0.37 20.73 11.49
C LYS A 77 -1.34 19.57 11.69
N ASN A 78 -2.56 19.72 11.21
CA ASN A 78 -3.57 18.69 11.17
C ASN A 78 -4.43 18.88 9.92
N PHE A 79 -5.50 18.10 9.76
CA PHE A 79 -6.45 18.25 8.68
C PHE A 79 -7.87 18.41 9.22
N ASP A 80 -8.52 19.48 8.83
CA ASP A 80 -9.94 19.69 9.07
C ASP A 80 -10.81 18.93 8.03
N ALA A 81 -12.14 19.09 8.13
CA ALA A 81 -13.06 18.41 7.22
C ALA A 81 -12.98 18.93 5.77
N ALA A 82 -12.63 20.20 5.56
CA ALA A 82 -12.50 20.78 4.23
C ALA A 82 -11.21 20.32 3.56
N GLU A 83 -10.13 20.28 4.31
CA GLU A 83 -8.82 19.75 3.86
C GLU A 83 -8.89 18.25 3.59
N SER A 84 -9.49 17.46 4.49
CA SER A 84 -9.76 16.03 4.26
C SER A 84 -10.56 15.80 2.97
N LYS A 85 -11.58 16.62 2.71
CA LYS A 85 -12.36 16.55 1.48
C LYS A 85 -11.52 16.87 0.24
N LYS A 86 -10.62 17.86 0.34
CA LYS A 86 -9.70 18.22 -0.75
C LYS A 86 -8.72 17.10 -1.03
N ILE A 87 -8.15 16.50 0.03
CA ILE A 87 -7.27 15.32 -0.10
C ILE A 87 -8.01 14.20 -0.84
N ALA A 88 -9.19 13.79 -0.37
CA ALA A 88 -9.97 12.73 -0.98
C ALA A 88 -10.29 13.01 -2.47
N ALA A 89 -10.67 14.26 -2.80
CA ALA A 89 -10.97 14.67 -4.17
C ALA A 89 -9.74 14.59 -5.09
N THR A 90 -8.54 14.74 -4.53
CA THR A 90 -7.27 14.65 -5.27
C THR A 90 -6.79 13.22 -5.42
N ILE A 91 -6.81 12.42 -4.34
CA ILE A 91 -6.18 11.09 -4.35
C ILE A 91 -7.05 10.02 -5.01
N TRP A 92 -8.38 9.99 -4.77
CA TRP A 92 -9.23 8.90 -5.26
C TRP A 92 -9.26 8.74 -6.77
N PRO A 93 -9.31 9.80 -7.60
CA PRO A 93 -9.22 9.66 -9.05
C PRO A 93 -7.90 9.00 -9.50
N ASN A 94 -6.79 9.35 -8.83
CA ASN A 94 -5.46 8.84 -9.14
C ASN A 94 -5.27 7.40 -8.67
N MET A 95 -5.90 7.00 -7.57
CA MET A 95 -5.82 5.64 -7.03
C MET A 95 -6.79 4.65 -7.68
N LYS A 96 -7.78 5.14 -8.43
CA LYS A 96 -8.76 4.28 -9.10
C LYS A 96 -8.15 3.20 -10.00
N PRO A 97 -7.13 3.48 -10.84
CA PRO A 97 -6.46 2.45 -11.66
C PRO A 97 -5.78 1.36 -10.85
N PHE A 98 -5.41 1.66 -9.60
CA PHE A 98 -4.74 0.77 -8.66
C PHE A 98 -5.70 0.11 -7.66
N HIS A 99 -7.03 0.08 -7.95
CA HIS A 99 -8.07 -0.50 -7.08
C HIS A 99 -8.07 0.07 -5.65
N TYR A 100 -7.61 1.33 -5.47
CA TYR A 100 -7.42 1.94 -4.15
C TYR A 100 -6.56 1.08 -3.22
N PHE A 101 -5.61 0.33 -3.79
CA PHE A 101 -4.75 -0.68 -3.16
C PHE A 101 -5.51 -1.80 -2.43
N THR A 102 -6.81 -1.98 -2.71
CA THR A 102 -7.67 -2.88 -1.94
C THR A 102 -8.30 -3.93 -2.85
N TYR A 103 -8.04 -5.18 -2.54
CA TYR A 103 -8.52 -6.34 -3.30
C TYR A 103 -9.32 -7.26 -2.37
N VAL A 104 -10.51 -7.66 -2.81
CA VAL A 104 -11.46 -8.40 -1.98
C VAL A 104 -12.05 -9.57 -2.75
N TRP A 105 -12.04 -10.73 -2.14
CA TRP A 105 -12.68 -11.94 -2.68
C TRP A 105 -13.71 -12.48 -1.70
N VAL A 106 -14.88 -12.82 -2.23
CA VAL A 106 -15.93 -13.55 -1.51
C VAL A 106 -16.19 -14.86 -2.24
N ASP A 107 -16.10 -15.99 -1.53
CA ASP A 107 -16.20 -17.33 -2.11
C ASP A 107 -15.26 -17.52 -3.33
N LYS A 108 -14.02 -17.00 -3.19
CA LYS A 108 -12.97 -16.98 -4.23
C LYS A 108 -13.29 -16.13 -5.47
N LYS A 109 -14.39 -15.39 -5.45
CA LYS A 109 -14.78 -14.49 -6.53
C LYS A 109 -14.30 -13.10 -6.21
N ASP A 110 -13.49 -12.51 -7.10
CA ASP A 110 -13.06 -11.13 -7.03
C ASP A 110 -14.27 -10.18 -7.12
N LEU A 111 -14.36 -9.24 -6.18
CA LEU A 111 -15.40 -8.22 -6.16
C LEU A 111 -15.11 -7.03 -7.07
N GLY A 112 -13.88 -6.97 -7.63
CA GLY A 112 -13.42 -5.87 -8.45
C GLY A 112 -13.26 -4.57 -7.68
N LEU A 113 -13.39 -3.46 -8.38
CA LEU A 113 -13.19 -2.12 -7.83
C LEU A 113 -14.29 -1.74 -6.83
N ILE A 114 -13.91 -1.43 -5.60
CA ILE A 114 -14.82 -0.92 -4.55
C ILE A 114 -14.38 0.50 -4.20
N LEU A 115 -15.26 1.48 -4.44
CA LEU A 115 -14.98 2.89 -4.12
C LEU A 115 -14.99 3.11 -2.61
N PRO A 116 -13.89 3.61 -2.01
CA PRO A 116 -13.85 4.01 -0.62
C PRO A 116 -14.81 5.17 -0.31
N THR A 117 -15.32 5.19 0.91
CA THR A 117 -16.25 6.22 1.42
C THR A 117 -15.82 6.66 2.82
N ASP A 118 -16.49 7.67 3.36
CA ASP A 118 -16.28 8.15 4.74
C ASP A 118 -14.79 8.38 5.07
N PHE A 119 -14.12 9.11 4.17
CA PHE A 119 -12.70 9.42 4.30
C PHE A 119 -12.46 10.55 5.30
N LYS A 120 -11.44 10.38 6.11
CA LYS A 120 -10.91 11.37 7.03
C LYS A 120 -9.38 11.32 7.02
N ALA A 121 -8.75 12.46 6.87
CA ALA A 121 -7.35 12.65 7.15
C ALA A 121 -7.18 13.30 8.53
N SER A 122 -6.10 12.97 9.21
CA SER A 122 -5.67 13.62 10.45
C SER A 122 -4.16 13.56 10.56
N ALA A 123 -3.56 14.42 11.39
CA ALA A 123 -2.15 14.35 11.68
C ALA A 123 -1.90 14.51 13.18
N ALA A 124 -0.94 13.77 13.70
CA ALA A 124 -0.49 13.86 15.09
C ALA A 124 1.03 13.76 15.16
N LYS A 125 1.66 14.77 15.77
CA LYS A 125 3.14 14.84 15.88
C LYS A 125 3.86 14.75 14.54
N GLY A 126 3.27 15.30 13.49
CA GLY A 126 3.82 15.29 12.14
C GLY A 126 3.54 14.02 11.34
N ILE A 127 2.92 12.99 11.91
CA ILE A 127 2.55 11.76 11.22
C ILE A 127 1.09 11.83 10.75
N VAL A 128 0.87 11.63 9.47
CA VAL A 128 -0.44 11.64 8.82
C VAL A 128 -1.09 10.27 8.89
N THR A 129 -2.39 10.27 9.15
CA THR A 129 -3.24 9.07 9.14
C THR A 129 -4.44 9.32 8.24
N PHE A 130 -4.70 8.38 7.33
CA PHE A 130 -5.95 8.29 6.60
C PHE A 130 -6.81 7.19 7.18
N ASP A 131 -8.09 7.49 7.33
CA ASP A 131 -9.10 6.55 7.80
C ASP A 131 -10.30 6.59 6.83
N PHE A 132 -10.71 5.44 6.30
CA PHE A 132 -11.80 5.36 5.33
C PHE A 132 -12.47 3.99 5.32
N LEU A 133 -13.73 3.97 4.89
CA LEU A 133 -14.54 2.77 4.77
C LEU A 133 -14.49 2.22 3.34
N VAL A 134 -14.27 0.92 3.21
CA VAL A 134 -14.47 0.13 1.98
C VAL A 134 -15.76 -0.67 2.17
N PRO A 135 -16.91 -0.20 1.63
CA PRO A 135 -18.18 -0.86 1.82
C PRO A 135 -18.29 -2.08 0.90
N LEU A 136 -18.68 -3.23 1.44
CA LEU A 136 -18.97 -4.39 0.61
C LEU A 136 -20.26 -4.18 -0.19
N PRO A 137 -20.33 -4.59 -1.47
CA PRO A 137 -21.52 -4.46 -2.30
C PRO A 137 -22.76 -5.22 -1.74
N LYS A 138 -22.49 -6.26 -0.96
CA LYS A 138 -23.47 -7.05 -0.23
C LYS A 138 -22.87 -7.50 1.09
N PRO A 139 -23.65 -7.53 2.19
CA PRO A 139 -23.18 -8.10 3.46
C PRO A 139 -22.74 -9.56 3.30
N VAL A 140 -21.62 -9.92 3.88
CA VAL A 140 -21.03 -11.27 3.85
C VAL A 140 -21.30 -11.95 5.18
N ASP A 141 -21.89 -13.13 5.16
CA ASP A 141 -22.03 -13.98 6.33
C ASP A 141 -20.73 -14.80 6.54
N PRO A 142 -19.87 -14.41 7.49
CA PRO A 142 -18.56 -15.03 7.64
C PRO A 142 -18.59 -16.46 8.19
N LYS A 143 -19.79 -16.96 8.61
CA LYS A 143 -19.96 -18.36 9.03
C LYS A 143 -20.17 -19.31 7.86
N THR A 144 -20.61 -18.79 6.72
CA THR A 144 -21.02 -19.59 5.55
C THR A 144 -20.27 -19.22 4.28
N GLN A 145 -19.68 -18.01 4.23
CA GLN A 145 -18.97 -17.49 3.08
C GLN A 145 -17.50 -17.22 3.44
N SER A 146 -16.59 -17.53 2.55
CA SER A 146 -15.21 -17.13 2.69
C SER A 146 -15.02 -15.66 2.30
N LEU A 147 -14.21 -14.92 3.06
CA LEU A 147 -13.79 -13.56 2.75
C LEU A 147 -12.27 -13.52 2.82
N ALA A 148 -11.67 -12.97 1.78
CA ALA A 148 -10.24 -12.66 1.74
C ALA A 148 -10.04 -11.19 1.36
N VAL A 149 -9.12 -10.52 2.04
CA VAL A 149 -8.77 -9.11 1.81
C VAL A 149 -7.26 -8.99 1.71
N GLU A 150 -6.81 -8.26 0.69
CA GLU A 150 -5.41 -7.86 0.53
C GLU A 150 -5.35 -6.36 0.28
N VAL A 151 -4.33 -5.71 0.85
CA VAL A 151 -4.09 -4.27 0.67
C VAL A 151 -2.65 -4.09 0.22
N TYR A 152 -2.46 -3.74 -1.05
CA TYR A 152 -1.13 -3.55 -1.63
C TYR A 152 -1.17 -2.72 -2.92
N ASP A 153 -0.05 -2.09 -3.25
CA ASP A 153 0.19 -1.46 -4.55
C ASP A 153 0.93 -2.45 -5.47
N HIS A 154 0.30 -2.92 -6.54
CA HIS A 154 0.88 -3.89 -7.45
C HIS A 154 2.13 -3.39 -8.21
N GLU A 155 2.33 -2.06 -8.28
CA GLU A 155 3.55 -1.45 -8.84
C GLU A 155 4.66 -1.31 -7.80
N PHE A 156 4.36 -1.55 -6.52
CA PHE A 156 5.29 -1.45 -5.40
C PHE A 156 5.95 -0.06 -5.28
N TYR A 157 5.26 0.99 -5.74
CA TYR A 157 5.66 2.36 -5.45
C TYR A 157 5.37 2.71 -3.99
N VAL A 158 4.27 2.17 -3.47
CA VAL A 158 3.85 2.22 -2.08
C VAL A 158 3.97 0.83 -1.45
N GLU A 159 4.73 0.71 -0.37
CA GLU A 159 4.73 -0.48 0.48
C GLU A 159 3.63 -0.36 1.52
N VAL A 160 2.70 -1.31 1.54
CA VAL A 160 1.61 -1.36 2.51
C VAL A 160 1.80 -2.58 3.38
N ASP A 161 2.28 -2.36 4.60
CA ASP A 161 2.46 -3.40 5.59
C ASP A 161 1.30 -3.43 6.58
N LEU A 162 0.93 -4.62 7.04
CA LEU A 162 -0.01 -4.75 8.14
C LEU A 162 0.64 -4.33 9.47
N HIS A 163 -0.11 -3.55 10.27
CA HIS A 163 0.34 -3.07 11.57
C HIS A 163 0.81 -4.21 12.46
N LYS A 164 2.04 -4.10 12.99
CA LYS A 164 2.76 -5.21 13.65
C LYS A 164 2.05 -5.81 14.88
N THR A 165 1.34 -4.98 15.63
CA THR A 165 0.70 -5.41 16.88
C THR A 165 -0.82 -5.51 16.79
N GLU A 166 -1.43 -4.80 15.84
CA GLU A 166 -2.88 -4.75 15.67
C GLU A 166 -3.27 -4.70 14.18
N PRO A 167 -2.93 -5.75 13.41
CA PRO A 167 -3.20 -5.78 11.97
C PRO A 167 -4.69 -5.82 11.64
N VAL A 168 -5.50 -6.44 12.52
CA VAL A 168 -6.93 -6.65 12.31
C VAL A 168 -7.72 -6.24 13.55
N ARG A 169 -8.81 -5.52 13.33
CA ARG A 169 -9.83 -5.15 14.32
C ARG A 169 -11.20 -5.64 13.91
N PHE A 170 -12.13 -5.64 14.85
CA PHE A 170 -13.53 -6.01 14.64
C PHE A 170 -14.43 -4.98 15.31
N SER A 171 -15.19 -4.22 14.51
CA SER A 171 -16.15 -3.25 15.00
C SER A 171 -17.58 -3.78 14.91
N LYS A 172 -18.39 -3.53 15.95
CA LYS A 172 -19.81 -3.93 16.05
C LYS A 172 -20.02 -5.44 15.88
N MET A 173 -19.03 -6.25 16.24
CA MET A 173 -19.13 -7.71 16.19
C MET A 173 -20.05 -8.22 17.31
N GLU A 174 -21.26 -8.66 16.94
CA GLU A 174 -22.27 -9.18 17.85
C GLU A 174 -22.73 -10.59 17.41
N ASN A 175 -22.88 -11.51 18.36
CA ASN A 175 -23.39 -12.89 18.12
C ASN A 175 -22.55 -13.70 17.10
N VAL A 176 -21.32 -13.32 16.89
CA VAL A 176 -20.31 -13.99 16.08
C VAL A 176 -18.94 -13.81 16.73
N SER A 177 -18.08 -14.78 16.59
CA SER A 177 -16.69 -14.69 17.03
C SER A 177 -15.78 -15.07 15.88
N CYS A 178 -14.87 -14.20 15.49
CA CYS A 178 -13.98 -14.41 14.36
C CYS A 178 -12.50 -14.39 14.82
N THR A 179 -11.71 -15.23 14.20
CA THR A 179 -10.25 -15.22 14.33
C THR A 179 -9.65 -14.89 12.97
N PRO A 180 -8.80 -13.86 12.87
CA PRO A 180 -8.12 -13.56 11.62
C PRO A 180 -6.96 -14.53 11.39
N HIS A 181 -6.74 -14.88 10.12
CA HIS A 181 -5.57 -15.61 9.63
C HIS A 181 -4.88 -14.74 8.59
N ILE A 182 -3.61 -14.46 8.79
CA ILE A 182 -2.78 -13.66 7.91
C ILE A 182 -1.69 -14.56 7.33
N ARG A 183 -1.49 -14.50 6.01
CA ARG A 183 -0.45 -15.23 5.31
C ARG A 183 0.03 -14.45 4.09
N ASP A 184 1.26 -14.70 3.67
CA ASP A 184 1.72 -14.22 2.37
C ASP A 184 1.06 -15.02 1.25
N ASP A 185 0.41 -14.34 0.29
CA ASP A 185 -0.17 -15.01 -0.87
C ASP A 185 0.83 -15.10 -2.02
N THR A 186 1.55 -16.21 -2.08
CA THR A 186 2.52 -16.46 -3.15
C THR A 186 1.87 -16.68 -4.52
N SER A 187 0.55 -16.89 -4.58
CA SER A 187 -0.17 -17.07 -5.86
C SER A 187 -0.45 -15.74 -6.56
N ARG A 188 -0.38 -14.63 -5.83
CA ARG A 188 -0.57 -13.27 -6.31
C ARG A 188 0.69 -12.40 -6.19
N ALA A 189 1.86 -13.05 -6.23
CA ALA A 189 3.11 -12.32 -6.22
C ALA A 189 3.14 -11.24 -7.30
N TYR A 190 3.60 -10.03 -6.94
CA TYR A 190 3.62 -8.86 -7.79
C TYR A 190 5.03 -8.26 -7.88
N PHE A 191 5.17 -7.13 -8.59
CA PHE A 191 6.47 -6.50 -8.82
C PHE A 191 7.51 -7.49 -9.36
N GLY A 192 7.17 -8.18 -10.47
CA GLY A 192 8.05 -9.18 -11.09
C GLY A 192 8.22 -10.48 -10.29
N GLY A 193 7.35 -10.74 -9.31
CA GLY A 193 7.39 -11.94 -8.46
C GLY A 193 8.26 -11.79 -7.21
N TYR A 194 8.74 -10.58 -6.91
CA TYR A 194 9.61 -10.33 -5.75
C TYR A 194 8.85 -10.07 -4.45
N VAL A 195 7.58 -9.65 -4.54
CA VAL A 195 6.77 -9.28 -3.38
C VAL A 195 5.48 -10.10 -3.37
N ASN A 196 5.08 -10.57 -2.21
CA ASN A 196 3.82 -11.27 -1.99
C ASN A 196 2.89 -10.40 -1.14
N PRO A 197 1.62 -10.22 -1.51
CA PRO A 197 0.68 -9.50 -0.67
C PRO A 197 0.34 -10.31 0.58
N GLN A 198 0.01 -9.62 1.67
CA GLN A 198 -0.51 -10.24 2.88
C GLN A 198 -2.02 -10.43 2.74
N GLU A 199 -2.47 -11.68 2.68
CA GLU A 199 -3.89 -12.04 2.65
C GLU A 199 -4.43 -12.17 4.06
N ILE A 200 -5.54 -11.48 4.34
CA ILE A 200 -6.31 -11.64 5.57
C ILE A 200 -7.56 -12.46 5.27
N THR A 201 -7.75 -13.58 5.97
CA THR A 201 -8.97 -14.37 5.97
C THR A 201 -9.53 -14.50 7.38
N LEU A 202 -10.80 -14.88 7.51
CA LEU A 202 -11.49 -15.00 8.79
C LEU A 202 -12.02 -16.42 9.01
N ALA A 203 -11.82 -16.97 10.21
CA ALA A 203 -12.53 -18.15 10.69
C ALA A 203 -13.56 -17.72 11.75
N CYS A 204 -14.86 -17.83 11.44
CA CYS A 204 -15.95 -17.35 12.30
C CYS A 204 -16.88 -18.47 12.77
N LYS A 205 -17.47 -18.28 13.98
CA LYS A 205 -18.38 -19.21 14.64
C LYS A 205 -19.68 -18.51 15.02
#